data_3e774bcfccee09ad4f9c660b33e4b916
#
_entry.id   3e774bcfccee09ad4f9c660b33e4b916
#
_cell.length_a   1.000
_cell.length_b   1.000
_cell.length_c   1.000
_cell.angle_alpha   90.00
_cell.angle_beta   90.00
_cell.angle_gamma   90.00
#
_symmetry.space_group_name_H-M   'P 1'
#
loop_
_entity.id
_entity.type
_entity.pdbx_description
1 polymer ?
#
loop_
_entity_poly.entity_id
_entity_poly.type
_entity_poly.pdbx_seq_one_letter_code
_entity_poly.pdbx_strand_id
1 'polypeptide(L)'
;FVTAAAAFEPSLIGLIPMSAIMTLVTQNNDLAMFFIRQLSIDLGIADERTVNLTQKHIRGRLAESLIFLKESYGLEEDGSTLSIYLSREDLANLSNMTTSNAIRTLSNFATERLITIDGRKIKIIDEEKLKKISKIG
;
A
#
# COMPACT_ATOMS: atom_id res chain seq x y z
N PHE A 1 0.46 21.92 -0.24
CA PHE A 1 -0.04 20.56 -0.24
C PHE A 1 -1.53 20.56 0.11
N VAL A 2 -2.31 19.76 -0.58
CA VAL A 2 -3.75 19.59 -0.32
C VAL A 2 -3.99 18.58 0.82
N THR A 3 -3.01 17.70 1.04
CA THR A 3 -3.03 16.64 2.06
C THR A 3 -1.87 16.81 3.05
N ALA A 4 -2.04 16.32 4.27
CA ALA A 4 -0.97 16.20 5.25
C ALA A 4 -0.26 14.85 5.11
N ALA A 5 1.04 14.83 5.38
CA ALA A 5 1.82 13.61 5.53
C ALA A 5 2.44 13.57 6.92
N ALA A 6 2.41 12.42 7.58
CA ALA A 6 3.04 12.18 8.86
C ALA A 6 3.91 10.92 8.78
N ALA A 7 5.09 10.97 9.40
CA ALA A 7 5.94 9.79 9.51
C ALA A 7 5.27 8.76 10.43
N PHE A 8 5.23 7.51 10.00
CA PHE A 8 4.66 6.41 10.79
C PHE A 8 5.59 5.95 11.91
N GLU A 9 6.88 6.15 11.72
CA GLU A 9 7.96 5.83 12.68
C GLU A 9 9.00 6.95 12.69
N PRO A 10 9.91 7.02 13.69
CA PRO A 10 10.98 8.00 13.71
C PRO A 10 11.79 7.96 12.43
N SER A 11 11.83 9.09 11.70
CA SER A 11 12.41 9.18 10.35
C SER A 11 13.30 10.41 10.22
N LEU A 12 14.38 10.28 9.44
CA LEU A 12 15.22 11.41 9.03
C LEU A 12 14.71 11.95 7.70
N ILE A 13 14.33 13.22 7.66
CA ILE A 13 13.76 13.88 6.47
C ILE A 13 14.72 14.94 5.96
N GLY A 14 15.10 14.83 4.68
CA GLY A 14 15.81 15.88 3.95
C GLY A 14 14.84 16.87 3.32
N LEU A 15 15.06 18.17 3.53
CA LEU A 15 14.27 19.24 2.91
C LEU A 15 15.07 19.88 1.78
N ILE A 16 14.49 19.90 0.59
CA ILE A 16 15.05 20.56 -0.59
C ILE A 16 14.15 21.75 -0.94
N PRO A 17 14.67 23.00 -1.00
CA PRO A 17 13.88 24.15 -1.39
C PRO A 17 13.32 23.99 -2.81
N MET A 18 12.08 24.38 -3.02
CA MET A 18 11.43 24.31 -4.34
C MET A 18 12.19 25.09 -5.41
N SER A 19 12.79 26.24 -5.05
CA SER A 19 13.62 27.02 -5.97
C SER A 19 14.82 26.26 -6.50
N ALA A 20 15.46 25.42 -5.67
CA ALA A 20 16.56 24.58 -6.11
C ALA A 20 16.08 23.49 -7.10
N ILE A 21 14.94 22.85 -6.80
CA ILE A 21 14.32 21.88 -7.71
C ILE A 21 13.97 22.54 -9.05
N MET A 22 13.34 23.72 -9.04
CA MET A 22 12.98 24.43 -10.28
C MET A 22 14.19 24.80 -11.11
N THR A 23 15.28 25.24 -10.47
CA THR A 23 16.54 25.52 -11.18
C THR A 23 17.12 24.26 -11.83
N LEU A 24 17.18 23.16 -11.10
CA LEU A 24 17.70 21.90 -11.61
C LEU A 24 16.88 21.35 -12.78
N VAL A 25 15.55 21.37 -12.66
CA VAL A 25 14.64 20.86 -13.69
C VAL A 25 14.70 21.71 -14.96
N THR A 26 14.85 23.05 -14.84
CA THR A 26 14.98 23.94 -16.02
C THR A 26 16.34 23.84 -16.71
N GLN A 27 17.39 23.46 -15.99
CA GLN A 27 18.74 23.33 -16.52
C GLN A 27 19.10 21.92 -16.98
N ASN A 28 18.34 20.91 -16.58
CA ASN A 28 18.62 19.51 -16.87
C ASN A 28 17.37 18.80 -17.41
N ASN A 29 17.32 18.63 -18.73
CA ASN A 29 16.20 18.00 -19.42
C ASN A 29 16.02 16.52 -19.02
N ASP A 30 17.08 15.81 -18.74
CA ASP A 30 17.00 14.40 -18.34
C ASP A 30 16.36 14.27 -16.97
N LEU A 31 16.66 15.20 -16.05
CA LEU A 31 16.01 15.26 -14.74
C LEU A 31 14.51 15.60 -14.87
N ALA A 32 14.16 16.54 -15.74
CA ALA A 32 12.76 16.86 -16.04
C ALA A 32 12.01 15.63 -16.58
N MET A 33 12.60 14.92 -17.54
CA MET A 33 12.02 13.70 -18.11
C MET A 33 11.93 12.57 -17.10
N PHE A 34 12.87 12.45 -16.18
CA PHE A 34 12.80 11.50 -15.07
C PHE A 34 11.55 11.77 -14.20
N PHE A 35 11.34 13.02 -13.77
CA PHE A 35 10.16 13.37 -12.97
C PHE A 35 8.85 13.15 -13.73
N ILE A 36 8.79 13.52 -15.02
CA ILE A 36 7.59 13.29 -15.84
C ILE A 36 7.26 11.80 -15.91
N ARG A 37 8.25 10.94 -16.16
CA ARG A 37 8.04 9.49 -16.20
C ARG A 37 7.58 8.96 -14.85
N GLN A 38 8.23 9.37 -13.76
CA GLN A 38 7.89 8.91 -12.42
C GLN A 38 6.46 9.32 -12.05
N LEU A 39 6.09 10.59 -12.28
CA LEU A 39 4.73 11.08 -12.02
C LEU A 39 3.68 10.38 -12.89
N SER A 40 4.01 10.02 -14.13
CA SER A 40 3.09 9.27 -15.01
C SER A 40 2.87 7.86 -14.49
N ILE A 41 3.90 7.19 -13.98
CA ILE A 41 3.80 5.86 -13.36
C ILE A 41 2.96 5.96 -12.07
N ASP A 42 3.27 6.92 -11.20
CA ASP A 42 2.57 7.11 -9.93
C ASP A 42 1.08 7.43 -10.15
N LEU A 43 0.76 8.23 -11.18
CA LEU A 43 -0.62 8.52 -11.57
C LEU A 43 -1.33 7.25 -12.04
N GLY A 44 -0.70 6.43 -12.88
CA GLY A 44 -1.27 5.15 -13.33
C GLY A 44 -1.58 4.20 -12.15
N ILE A 45 -0.65 4.10 -11.19
CA ILE A 45 -0.85 3.32 -9.96
C ILE A 45 -2.03 3.87 -9.13
N ALA A 46 -2.13 5.21 -9.00
CA ALA A 46 -3.21 5.86 -8.26
C ALA A 46 -4.58 5.63 -8.93
N ASP A 47 -4.65 5.72 -10.26
CA ASP A 47 -5.88 5.47 -11.02
C ASP A 47 -6.32 4.01 -10.89
N GLU A 48 -5.41 3.05 -11.09
CA GLU A 48 -5.70 1.63 -10.90
C GLU A 48 -6.20 1.34 -9.49
N ARG A 49 -5.57 1.92 -8.48
CA ARG A 49 -5.99 1.79 -7.09
C ARG A 49 -7.39 2.36 -6.86
N THR A 50 -7.71 3.51 -7.44
CA THR A 50 -9.03 4.13 -7.34
C THR A 50 -10.11 3.23 -7.92
N VAL A 51 -9.87 2.66 -9.10
CA VAL A 51 -10.78 1.68 -9.74
C VAL A 51 -10.96 0.45 -8.83
N ASN A 52 -9.87 -0.11 -8.34
CA ASN A 52 -9.89 -1.29 -7.47
C ASN A 52 -10.68 -1.06 -6.18
N LEU A 53 -10.50 0.11 -5.54
CA LEU A 53 -11.21 0.47 -4.31
C LEU A 53 -12.72 0.71 -4.52
N THR A 54 -13.14 1.05 -5.73
CA THR A 54 -14.54 1.35 -6.04
C THR A 54 -15.31 0.18 -6.63
N GLN A 55 -14.65 -0.69 -7.39
CA GLN A 55 -15.30 -1.76 -8.14
C GLN A 55 -15.18 -3.14 -7.50
N LYS A 56 -14.15 -3.38 -6.69
CA LYS A 56 -13.95 -4.69 -6.06
C LYS A 56 -14.78 -4.88 -4.79
N HIS A 57 -15.20 -6.11 -4.55
CA HIS A 57 -15.77 -6.50 -3.26
C HIS A 57 -14.77 -6.36 -2.11
N ILE A 58 -15.28 -6.26 -0.87
CA ILE A 58 -14.44 -6.05 0.33
C ILE A 58 -13.32 -7.08 0.47
N ARG A 59 -13.54 -8.33 0.07
CA ARG A 59 -12.50 -9.38 0.10
C ARG A 59 -11.36 -9.08 -0.87
N GLY A 60 -11.69 -8.70 -2.09
CA GLY A 60 -10.71 -8.34 -3.12
C GLY A 60 -9.90 -7.12 -2.71
N ARG A 61 -10.55 -6.09 -2.18
CA ARG A 61 -9.90 -4.87 -1.69
C ARG A 61 -8.92 -5.14 -0.55
N LEU A 62 -9.30 -5.97 0.42
CA LEU A 62 -8.40 -6.32 1.52
C LEU A 62 -7.22 -7.17 1.03
N ALA A 63 -7.45 -8.16 0.15
CA ALA A 63 -6.39 -8.96 -0.43
C ALA A 63 -5.38 -8.10 -1.18
N GLU A 64 -5.85 -7.15 -1.98
CA GLU A 64 -5.01 -6.21 -2.69
C GLU A 64 -4.21 -5.29 -1.76
N SER A 65 -4.84 -4.79 -0.70
CA SER A 65 -4.15 -3.98 0.30
C SER A 65 -3.02 -4.76 0.98
N LEU A 66 -3.19 -6.05 1.27
CA LEU A 66 -2.12 -6.89 1.84
C LEU A 66 -0.97 -7.10 0.84
N ILE A 67 -1.29 -7.32 -0.44
CA ILE A 67 -0.29 -7.44 -1.51
C ILE A 67 0.47 -6.12 -1.68
N PHE A 68 -0.25 -4.99 -1.73
CA PHE A 68 0.35 -3.66 -1.80
C PHE A 68 1.30 -3.39 -0.63
N LEU A 69 0.92 -3.74 0.62
CA LEU A 69 1.79 -3.58 1.78
C LEU A 69 3.07 -4.42 1.65
N LYS A 70 2.95 -5.65 1.16
CA LYS A 70 4.12 -6.50 0.88
C LYS A 70 5.06 -5.86 -0.15
N GLU A 71 4.51 -5.36 -1.25
CA GLU A 71 5.30 -4.77 -2.35
C GLU A 71 5.95 -3.46 -1.94
N SER A 72 5.27 -2.65 -1.11
CA SER A 72 5.76 -1.33 -0.69
C SER A 72 6.76 -1.38 0.46
N TYR A 73 6.56 -2.28 1.43
CA TYR A 73 7.32 -2.32 2.68
C TYR A 73 8.15 -3.60 2.84
N GLY A 74 7.91 -4.61 2.00
CA GLY A 74 8.61 -5.89 2.07
C GLY A 74 8.10 -6.82 3.17
N LEU A 75 8.90 -7.83 3.43
CA LEU A 75 8.66 -8.86 4.44
C LEU A 75 9.77 -8.87 5.47
N GLU A 76 9.49 -9.36 6.68
CA GLU A 76 10.49 -9.64 7.71
C GLU A 76 11.47 -10.74 7.24
N GLU A 77 12.51 -11.02 8.04
CA GLU A 77 13.53 -12.04 7.78
C GLU A 77 12.95 -13.46 7.57
N ASP A 78 11.74 -13.72 8.10
CA ASP A 78 11.04 -14.99 7.91
C ASP A 78 10.45 -15.16 6.50
N GLY A 79 10.58 -14.15 5.63
CA GLY A 79 10.15 -14.16 4.24
C GLY A 79 8.63 -14.22 4.03
N SER A 80 7.82 -13.95 5.08
CA SER A 80 6.37 -14.13 5.01
C SER A 80 5.56 -13.16 5.87
N THR A 81 6.13 -12.60 6.93
CA THR A 81 5.48 -11.58 7.77
C THR A 81 5.69 -10.21 7.15
N LEU A 82 4.62 -9.42 7.03
CA LEU A 82 4.69 -8.04 6.56
C LEU A 82 5.58 -7.22 7.50
N SER A 83 6.51 -6.43 6.94
CA SER A 83 7.42 -5.57 7.71
C SER A 83 6.73 -4.34 8.32
N ILE A 84 5.46 -4.11 8.02
CA ILE A 84 4.66 -3.00 8.55
C ILE A 84 3.48 -3.52 9.37
N TYR A 85 3.25 -2.92 10.57
CA TYR A 85 2.24 -3.35 11.53
C TYR A 85 1.12 -2.32 11.67
N LEU A 86 0.22 -2.29 10.71
CA LEU A 86 -0.93 -1.38 10.72
C LEU A 86 -1.94 -1.77 11.80
N SER A 87 -2.62 -0.76 12.35
CA SER A 87 -3.83 -0.99 13.13
C SER A 87 -4.96 -1.53 12.25
N ARG A 88 -6.00 -2.09 12.87
CA ARG A 88 -7.19 -2.54 12.13
C ARG A 88 -7.93 -1.40 11.45
N GLU A 89 -7.88 -0.22 12.05
CA GLU A 89 -8.43 1.01 11.50
C GLU A 89 -7.65 1.49 10.28
N ASP A 90 -6.32 1.53 10.36
CA ASP A 90 -5.47 1.94 9.25
C ASP A 90 -5.61 0.98 8.06
N LEU A 91 -5.67 -0.34 8.33
CA LEU A 91 -5.89 -1.33 7.29
C LEU A 91 -7.29 -1.22 6.67
N ALA A 92 -8.31 -0.90 7.47
CA ALA A 92 -9.66 -0.66 6.99
C ALA A 92 -9.71 0.59 6.08
N ASN A 93 -9.06 1.68 6.50
CA ASN A 93 -8.94 2.91 5.71
C ASN A 93 -8.19 2.64 4.40
N LEU A 94 -7.07 1.91 4.46
CA LEU A 94 -6.29 1.52 3.28
C LEU A 94 -7.12 0.72 2.26
N SER A 95 -8.05 -0.12 2.75
CA SER A 95 -8.90 -0.99 1.94
C SER A 95 -10.28 -0.39 1.65
N ASN A 96 -10.50 0.88 2.00
CA ASN A 96 -11.78 1.60 1.86
C ASN A 96 -12.97 0.80 2.40
N MET A 97 -12.90 0.39 3.65
CA MET A 97 -13.97 -0.36 4.33
C MET A 97 -14.07 0.04 5.82
N THR A 98 -15.14 -0.39 6.48
CA THR A 98 -15.26 -0.20 7.92
C THR A 98 -14.30 -1.12 8.68
N THR A 99 -13.85 -0.70 9.86
CA THR A 99 -12.99 -1.52 10.73
C THR A 99 -13.60 -2.89 11.03
N SER A 100 -14.92 -2.94 11.25
CA SER A 100 -15.65 -4.20 11.49
C SER A 100 -15.57 -5.15 10.28
N ASN A 101 -15.69 -4.62 9.06
CA ASN A 101 -15.55 -5.41 7.84
C ASN A 101 -14.09 -5.91 7.66
N ALA A 102 -13.10 -5.06 7.94
CA ALA A 102 -11.69 -5.46 7.88
C ALA A 102 -11.39 -6.60 8.87
N ILE A 103 -11.81 -6.47 10.12
CA ILE A 103 -11.64 -7.52 11.15
C ILE A 103 -12.29 -8.83 10.70
N ARG A 104 -13.55 -8.80 10.26
CA ARG A 104 -14.27 -9.98 9.79
C ARG A 104 -13.58 -10.64 8.60
N THR A 105 -13.15 -9.84 7.62
CA THR A 105 -12.51 -10.37 6.41
C THR A 105 -11.13 -10.94 6.72
N LEU A 106 -10.36 -10.32 7.61
CA LEU A 106 -9.09 -10.86 8.10
C LEU A 106 -9.29 -12.20 8.82
N SER A 107 -10.31 -12.32 9.68
CA SER A 107 -10.64 -13.57 10.36
C SER A 107 -10.99 -14.68 9.36
N ASN A 108 -11.74 -14.36 8.31
CA ASN A 108 -12.05 -15.31 7.24
C ASN A 108 -10.77 -15.74 6.50
N PHE A 109 -9.88 -14.82 6.16
CA PHE A 109 -8.60 -15.15 5.52
C PHE A 109 -7.72 -16.03 6.40
N ALA A 110 -7.71 -15.82 7.72
CA ALA A 110 -7.00 -16.67 8.67
C ALA A 110 -7.63 -18.08 8.74
N THR A 111 -8.95 -18.18 8.79
CA THR A 111 -9.67 -19.47 8.77
C THR A 111 -9.39 -20.25 7.48
N GLU A 112 -9.31 -19.56 6.36
CA GLU A 112 -9.00 -20.12 5.03
C GLU A 112 -7.48 -20.41 4.85
N ARG A 113 -6.66 -20.13 5.87
CA ARG A 113 -5.19 -20.30 5.85
C ARG A 113 -4.49 -19.50 4.74
N LEU A 114 -5.05 -18.35 4.38
CA LEU A 114 -4.40 -17.40 3.47
C LEU A 114 -3.35 -16.55 4.18
N ILE A 115 -3.63 -16.26 5.46
CA ILE A 115 -2.77 -15.49 6.34
C ILE A 115 -2.79 -16.10 7.75
N THR A 116 -1.83 -15.72 8.58
CA THR A 116 -1.96 -15.83 10.04
C THR A 116 -1.80 -14.44 10.67
N ILE A 117 -2.37 -14.29 11.86
CA ILE A 117 -2.44 -13.01 12.57
C ILE A 117 -1.93 -13.21 13.98
N ASP A 118 -0.97 -12.39 14.39
CA ASP A 118 -0.49 -12.27 15.76
C ASP A 118 -0.46 -10.80 16.17
N GLY A 119 -1.45 -10.38 16.95
CA GLY A 119 -1.65 -8.97 17.27
C GLY A 119 -1.82 -8.11 16.01
N ARG A 120 -0.83 -7.23 15.75
CA ARG A 120 -0.78 -6.41 14.53
C ARG A 120 0.00 -7.07 13.39
N LYS A 121 0.79 -8.10 13.69
CA LYS A 121 1.55 -8.82 12.68
C LYS A 121 0.63 -9.64 11.79
N ILE A 122 0.86 -9.57 10.49
CA ILE A 122 0.15 -10.37 9.47
C ILE A 122 1.21 -11.12 8.67
N LYS A 123 1.07 -12.44 8.67
CA LYS A 123 1.93 -13.34 7.90
C LYS A 123 1.15 -13.88 6.72
N ILE A 124 1.68 -13.73 5.52
CA ILE A 124 1.09 -14.25 4.28
C ILE A 124 1.48 -15.73 4.15
N ILE A 125 0.48 -16.61 4.04
CA ILE A 125 0.66 -18.06 3.89
C ILE A 125 0.46 -18.50 2.44
N ASP A 126 -0.58 -17.99 1.78
CA ASP A 126 -0.91 -18.34 0.39
C ASP A 126 -1.08 -17.07 -0.45
N GLU A 127 0.06 -16.55 -0.93
CA GLU A 127 0.09 -15.33 -1.74
C GLU A 127 -0.64 -15.51 -3.06
N GLU A 128 -0.49 -16.67 -3.70
CA GLU A 128 -1.11 -16.92 -5.01
C GLU A 128 -2.64 -16.88 -4.91
N LYS A 129 -3.18 -17.39 -3.82
CA LYS A 129 -4.61 -17.34 -3.57
C LYS A 129 -5.08 -15.93 -3.23
N LEU A 130 -4.29 -15.15 -2.46
CA LEU A 130 -4.57 -13.73 -2.21
C LEU A 130 -4.58 -12.94 -3.52
N LYS A 131 -3.60 -13.16 -4.42
CA LYS A 131 -3.56 -12.55 -5.75
C LYS A 131 -4.78 -12.91 -6.62
N LYS A 132 -5.25 -14.16 -6.53
CA LYS A 132 -6.48 -14.56 -7.24
C LYS A 132 -7.70 -13.83 -6.67
N ILE A 133 -7.83 -13.75 -5.34
CA ILE A 133 -8.93 -13.04 -4.68
C ILE A 133 -8.90 -11.55 -5.03
N SER A 134 -7.72 -10.92 -5.07
CA SER A 134 -7.60 -9.51 -5.44
C SER A 134 -8.03 -9.21 -6.88
N LYS A 135 -7.89 -10.17 -7.79
CA LYS A 135 -8.27 -10.01 -9.21
C LYS A 135 -9.75 -10.29 -9.48
N ILE A 136 -10.34 -11.23 -8.76
CA ILE A 136 -11.72 -11.66 -8.99
C ILE A 136 -12.71 -10.76 -8.22
N GLY A 137 -12.25 -10.07 -7.18
CA GLY A 137 -13.00 -9.11 -6.39
C GLY A 137 -13.93 -9.71 -5.40
#